data_f9168684a4243815fafd2032c238e43d
#
_entry.id   f9168684a4243815fafd2032c238e43d
#
_cell.length_a   1.000
_cell.length_b   1.000
_cell.length_c   1.000
_cell.angle_alpha   90.00
_cell.angle_beta   90.00
_cell.angle_gamma   90.00
#
_symmetry.space_group_name_H-M   'P 1'
#
loop_
_entity.id
_entity.type
_entity.pdbx_description
1 polymer ?
#
loop_
_entity_poly.entity_id
_entity_poly.type
_entity_poly.pdbx_seq_one_letter_code
_entity_poly.pdbx_strand_id
1 'polypeptide(L)'
;MKVCIDAGHAKNTAGKRSPDGTLREYEFNRYVAKRLKYHLERHGVQTLYSCDIETDVDISLSERCALANSSGADVFVSIHANAHGNGAEWTSGNGWEIFIYKGSTKGKAIAEAIRKESISLLGLKDRGVKTDSLYVTGNTNMPAVLIEHGFYTHKEECAKLKDSAFREKCAIADAKGILAYLGIAWLDEKAESVNAPAKPSEDKYAELKSGFETMCKAMVSLGIYKNIKVE
;
A
#
# COMPACT_ATOMS: atom_id res chain seq x y z
N MET A 1 -15.52 -10.96 -2.77
CA MET A 1 -15.21 -9.63 -3.30
C MET A 1 -13.72 -9.51 -3.52
N LYS A 2 -13.28 -8.74 -4.53
CA LYS A 2 -11.88 -8.59 -4.91
C LYS A 2 -11.51 -7.12 -5.08
N VAL A 3 -10.38 -6.70 -4.51
CA VAL A 3 -9.87 -5.33 -4.61
C VAL A 3 -8.53 -5.33 -5.35
N CYS A 4 -8.44 -4.50 -6.39
CA CYS A 4 -7.17 -4.22 -7.07
C CYS A 4 -6.51 -3.02 -6.38
N ILE A 5 -5.31 -3.24 -5.86
CA ILE A 5 -4.51 -2.23 -5.15
C ILE A 5 -3.40 -1.75 -6.09
N ASP A 6 -3.37 -0.47 -6.34
CA ASP A 6 -2.35 0.19 -7.16
C ASP A 6 -1.42 1.00 -6.25
N ALA A 7 -0.16 0.60 -6.17
CA ALA A 7 0.87 1.40 -5.52
C ALA A 7 1.48 2.34 -6.56
N GLY A 8 1.17 3.63 -6.47
CA GLY A 8 1.65 4.61 -7.42
C GLY A 8 3.18 4.66 -7.51
N HIS A 9 3.70 4.85 -8.70
CA HIS A 9 5.13 5.00 -9.00
C HIS A 9 6.00 3.78 -8.66
N ALA A 10 7.26 3.84 -9.09
CA ALA A 10 8.31 2.93 -8.70
C ALA A 10 9.62 3.70 -8.45
N LYS A 11 10.67 3.03 -8.07
CA LYS A 11 11.95 3.65 -7.72
C LYS A 11 12.57 4.45 -8.87
N ASN A 12 12.37 4.00 -10.11
CA ASN A 12 12.86 4.68 -11.31
C ASN A 12 11.98 5.84 -11.78
N THR A 13 10.80 6.09 -11.18
CA THR A 13 9.95 7.24 -11.53
C THR A 13 10.66 8.54 -11.15
N ALA A 14 10.92 9.37 -12.15
CA ALA A 14 11.63 10.63 -11.97
C ALA A 14 10.84 11.62 -11.10
N GLY A 15 11.53 12.41 -10.29
CA GLY A 15 10.90 13.33 -9.36
C GLY A 15 10.34 12.62 -8.12
N LYS A 16 9.07 12.62 -7.91
CA LYS A 16 8.30 11.89 -6.90
C LYS A 16 9.01 11.67 -5.55
N ARG A 17 9.53 12.77 -5.00
CA ARG A 17 10.30 12.77 -3.74
C ARG A 17 10.17 14.10 -3.02
N SER A 18 10.40 14.08 -1.70
CA SER A 18 10.49 15.31 -0.91
C SER A 18 11.64 16.21 -1.38
N PRO A 19 11.55 17.53 -1.15
CA PRO A 19 12.59 18.49 -1.56
C PRO A 19 13.99 18.16 -1.03
N ASP A 20 14.08 17.60 0.16
CA ASP A 20 15.34 17.14 0.78
C ASP A 20 15.76 15.73 0.35
N GLY A 21 14.97 15.06 -0.49
CA GLY A 21 15.24 13.72 -0.96
C GLY A 21 15.11 12.59 0.07
N THR A 22 14.66 12.88 1.29
CA THR A 22 14.59 11.90 2.39
C THR A 22 13.37 10.99 2.33
N LEU A 23 12.38 11.30 1.50
CA LEU A 23 11.22 10.48 1.20
C LEU A 23 11.06 10.34 -0.31
N ARG A 24 10.92 9.13 -0.79
CA ARG A 24 10.43 8.83 -2.14
C ARG A 24 8.99 8.34 -2.05
N GLU A 25 8.12 8.87 -2.91
CA GLU A 25 6.68 8.60 -2.86
C GLU A 25 6.38 7.10 -2.98
N TYR A 26 7.07 6.36 -3.86
CA TYR A 26 6.86 4.92 -4.03
C TYR A 26 7.10 4.10 -2.76
N GLU A 27 8.00 4.53 -1.87
CA GLU A 27 8.28 3.84 -0.59
C GLU A 27 7.09 3.91 0.36
N PHE A 28 6.44 5.07 0.42
CA PHE A 28 5.18 5.26 1.13
C PHE A 28 4.07 4.43 0.50
N ASN A 29 3.87 4.57 -0.80
CA ASN A 29 2.79 3.90 -1.53
C ASN A 29 2.85 2.38 -1.40
N ARG A 30 4.03 1.79 -1.55
CA ARG A 30 4.25 0.33 -1.39
C ARG A 30 3.99 -0.15 0.03
N TYR A 31 4.44 0.62 1.03
CA TYR A 31 4.19 0.25 2.43
C TYR A 31 2.69 0.22 2.72
N VAL A 32 1.98 1.27 2.37
CA VAL A 32 0.54 1.36 2.59
C VAL A 32 -0.20 0.27 1.80
N ALA A 33 0.18 0.03 0.54
CA ALA A 33 -0.41 -1.03 -0.28
C ALA A 33 -0.25 -2.43 0.33
N LYS A 34 0.94 -2.77 0.86
CA LYS A 34 1.19 -4.04 1.56
C LYS A 34 0.32 -4.19 2.80
N ARG A 35 0.22 -3.14 3.60
CA ARG A 35 -0.60 -3.16 4.81
C ARG A 35 -2.10 -3.16 4.51
N LEU A 36 -2.54 -2.42 3.49
CA LEU A 36 -3.92 -2.46 3.00
C LEU A 36 -4.31 -3.88 2.55
N LYS A 37 -3.44 -4.53 1.75
CA LYS A 37 -3.62 -5.94 1.36
C LYS A 37 -3.82 -6.83 2.58
N TYR A 38 -2.94 -6.75 3.57
CA TYR A 38 -3.04 -7.52 4.81
C TYR A 38 -4.39 -7.31 5.51
N HIS A 39 -4.81 -6.05 5.67
CA HIS A 39 -6.07 -5.75 6.35
C HIS A 39 -7.30 -6.23 5.57
N LEU A 40 -7.31 -6.11 4.26
CA LEU A 40 -8.42 -6.60 3.44
C LEU A 40 -8.50 -8.14 3.45
N GLU A 41 -7.36 -8.83 3.31
CA GLU A 41 -7.32 -10.30 3.26
C GLU A 41 -7.73 -10.95 4.58
N ARG A 42 -7.35 -10.39 5.74
CA ARG A 42 -7.80 -10.89 7.04
C ARG A 42 -9.31 -10.74 7.27
N HIS A 43 -9.99 -9.91 6.45
CA HIS A 43 -11.45 -9.76 6.42
C HIS A 43 -12.11 -10.57 5.28
N GLY A 44 -11.38 -11.49 4.64
CA GLY A 44 -11.90 -12.37 3.60
C GLY A 44 -12.06 -11.71 2.23
N VAL A 45 -11.48 -10.53 2.00
CA VAL A 45 -11.48 -9.86 0.71
C VAL A 45 -10.27 -10.32 -0.09
N GLN A 46 -10.47 -10.82 -1.30
CA GLN A 46 -9.38 -11.14 -2.22
C GLN A 46 -8.69 -9.86 -2.70
N THR A 47 -7.39 -9.90 -2.85
CA THR A 47 -6.62 -8.76 -3.32
C THR A 47 -5.65 -9.13 -4.43
N LEU A 48 -5.32 -8.16 -5.27
CA LEU A 48 -4.20 -8.24 -6.22
C LEU A 48 -3.57 -6.86 -6.35
N TYR A 49 -2.34 -6.82 -6.83
CA TYR A 49 -1.70 -5.56 -7.22
C TYR A 49 -1.85 -5.32 -8.71
N SER A 50 -1.97 -4.04 -9.12
CA SER A 50 -1.97 -3.61 -10.52
C SER A 50 -0.57 -3.59 -11.14
N CYS A 51 0.48 -3.77 -10.34
CA CYS A 51 1.88 -3.83 -10.76
C CYS A 51 2.66 -4.72 -9.80
N ASP A 52 3.84 -5.18 -10.22
CA ASP A 52 4.78 -5.82 -9.29
C ASP A 52 5.37 -4.75 -8.36
N ILE A 53 4.99 -4.78 -7.09
CA ILE A 53 5.42 -3.80 -6.08
C ILE A 53 6.83 -4.07 -5.54
N GLU A 54 7.47 -5.16 -5.92
CA GLU A 54 8.86 -5.46 -5.52
C GLU A 54 9.88 -5.00 -6.56
N THR A 55 9.46 -4.77 -7.80
CA THR A 55 10.36 -4.27 -8.85
C THR A 55 10.68 -2.78 -8.71
N ASP A 56 11.87 -2.39 -9.13
CA ASP A 56 12.28 -0.99 -9.21
C ASP A 56 11.76 -0.26 -10.46
N VAL A 57 11.15 -1.01 -11.40
CA VAL A 57 10.68 -0.50 -12.68
C VAL A 57 9.20 -0.14 -12.62
N ASP A 58 8.88 1.10 -13.01
CA ASP A 58 7.50 1.55 -13.17
C ASP A 58 6.92 1.04 -14.50
N ILE A 59 5.73 0.49 -14.45
CA ILE A 59 4.97 0.14 -15.64
C ILE A 59 4.02 1.28 -16.03
N SER A 60 3.60 1.32 -17.27
CA SER A 60 2.70 2.37 -17.77
C SER A 60 1.34 2.33 -17.06
N LEU A 61 0.66 3.48 -17.03
CA LEU A 61 -0.70 3.57 -16.47
C LEU A 61 -1.69 2.67 -17.25
N SER A 62 -1.46 2.47 -18.54
CA SER A 62 -2.28 1.57 -19.38
C SER A 62 -2.11 0.11 -18.97
N GLU A 63 -0.90 -0.34 -18.66
CA GLU A 63 -0.63 -1.70 -18.17
C GLU A 63 -1.28 -1.93 -16.80
N ARG A 64 -1.19 -0.95 -15.88
CA ARG A 64 -1.87 -0.99 -14.58
C ARG A 64 -3.39 -1.16 -14.74
N CYS A 65 -4.00 -0.37 -15.62
CA CYS A 65 -5.43 -0.48 -15.92
C CYS A 65 -5.79 -1.81 -16.59
N ALA A 66 -4.97 -2.31 -17.52
CA ALA A 66 -5.20 -3.58 -18.19
C ALA A 66 -5.19 -4.75 -17.20
N LEU A 67 -4.23 -4.80 -16.28
CA LEU A 67 -4.16 -5.79 -15.21
C LEU A 67 -5.39 -5.71 -14.30
N ALA A 68 -5.78 -4.51 -13.88
CA ALA A 68 -6.99 -4.31 -13.09
C ALA A 68 -8.25 -4.80 -13.83
N ASN A 69 -8.42 -4.41 -15.10
CA ASN A 69 -9.59 -4.74 -15.90
C ASN A 69 -9.73 -6.24 -16.20
N SER A 70 -8.61 -6.93 -16.42
CA SER A 70 -8.60 -8.39 -16.65
C SER A 70 -8.80 -9.20 -15.36
N SER A 71 -8.63 -8.61 -14.20
CA SER A 71 -8.65 -9.31 -12.92
C SER A 71 -10.05 -9.68 -12.40
N GLY A 72 -11.10 -9.00 -12.90
CA GLY A 72 -12.45 -9.10 -12.36
C GLY A 72 -12.57 -8.51 -10.95
N ALA A 73 -11.78 -7.48 -10.63
CA ALA A 73 -11.86 -6.78 -9.33
C ALA A 73 -13.16 -5.95 -9.22
N ASP A 74 -13.73 -5.89 -8.02
CA ASP A 74 -14.94 -5.13 -7.70
C ASP A 74 -14.62 -3.65 -7.41
N VAL A 75 -13.39 -3.35 -6.99
CA VAL A 75 -12.89 -2.01 -6.61
C VAL A 75 -11.45 -1.88 -7.07
N PHE A 76 -11.09 -0.69 -7.56
CA PHE A 76 -9.71 -0.27 -7.78
C PHE A 76 -9.35 0.87 -6.82
N VAL A 77 -8.22 0.75 -6.14
CA VAL A 77 -7.70 1.79 -5.24
C VAL A 77 -6.23 2.09 -5.54
N SER A 78 -5.94 3.33 -5.90
CA SER A 78 -4.58 3.82 -6.14
C SER A 78 -4.10 4.64 -4.95
N ILE A 79 -2.90 4.35 -4.47
CA ILE A 79 -2.30 4.91 -3.25
C ILE A 79 -1.17 5.84 -3.65
N HIS A 80 -1.23 7.07 -3.17
CA HIS A 80 -0.28 8.15 -3.45
C HIS A 80 0.00 9.02 -2.23
N ALA A 81 1.06 9.81 -2.32
CA ALA A 81 1.34 10.97 -1.50
C ALA A 81 1.59 12.19 -2.41
N ASN A 82 0.94 13.28 -2.09
CA ASN A 82 0.81 14.46 -2.94
C ASN A 82 2.05 15.35 -2.93
N ALA A 83 2.12 16.22 -3.93
CA ALA A 83 3.05 17.34 -4.02
C ALA A 83 2.32 18.63 -4.37
N HIS A 84 2.74 19.74 -3.80
CA HIS A 84 2.33 21.05 -4.25
C HIS A 84 3.47 21.70 -5.05
N GLY A 85 3.13 22.33 -6.18
CA GLY A 85 4.12 22.90 -7.11
C GLY A 85 4.87 21.82 -7.90
N ASN A 86 6.13 22.06 -8.20
CA ASN A 86 6.98 21.17 -8.97
C ASN A 86 7.71 20.09 -8.12
N GLY A 87 7.46 20.06 -6.81
CA GLY A 87 8.08 19.11 -5.89
C GLY A 87 9.52 19.44 -5.47
N ALA A 88 10.12 20.54 -5.96
CA ALA A 88 11.51 20.88 -5.68
C ALA A 88 11.71 21.67 -4.38
N GLU A 89 10.66 22.30 -3.87
CA GLU A 89 10.72 23.17 -2.70
C GLU A 89 9.68 22.81 -1.66
N TRP A 90 9.97 23.18 -0.40
CA TRP A 90 8.99 23.08 0.66
C TRP A 90 7.88 24.11 0.46
N THR A 91 6.63 23.66 0.61
CA THR A 91 5.44 24.47 0.37
C THR A 91 4.46 24.41 1.54
N SER A 92 3.46 25.27 1.52
CA SER A 92 2.36 25.27 2.50
C SER A 92 1.18 24.36 2.10
N GLY A 93 1.21 23.75 0.91
CA GLY A 93 0.18 22.80 0.48
C GLY A 93 0.16 21.59 1.40
N ASN A 94 -1.01 21.28 1.99
CA ASN A 94 -1.15 20.20 2.97
C ASN A 94 -2.55 19.59 2.94
N GLY A 95 -2.69 18.42 3.56
CA GLY A 95 -3.96 17.74 3.81
C GLY A 95 -4.13 16.47 3.00
N TRP A 96 -5.24 15.81 3.29
CA TRP A 96 -5.69 14.56 2.66
C TRP A 96 -6.76 14.84 1.62
N GLU A 97 -6.70 14.18 0.48
CA GLU A 97 -7.71 14.26 -0.58
C GLU A 97 -7.86 12.94 -1.32
N ILE A 98 -8.98 12.75 -1.97
CA ILE A 98 -9.25 11.56 -2.78
C ILE A 98 -9.90 11.96 -4.10
N PHE A 99 -9.46 11.33 -5.17
CA PHE A 99 -9.93 11.61 -6.52
C PHE A 99 -10.79 10.48 -7.06
N ILE A 100 -11.84 10.87 -7.76
CA ILE A 100 -12.72 9.99 -8.52
C ILE A 100 -12.85 10.48 -9.96
N TYR A 101 -13.22 9.60 -10.87
CA TYR A 101 -13.60 10.01 -12.22
C TYR A 101 -14.92 10.79 -12.20
N LYS A 102 -15.02 11.82 -13.04
CA LYS A 102 -16.20 12.68 -13.13
C LYS A 102 -17.47 11.83 -13.41
N GLY A 103 -18.50 12.01 -12.60
CA GLY A 103 -19.78 11.30 -12.72
C GLY A 103 -19.82 9.88 -12.13
N SER A 104 -18.71 9.38 -11.57
CA SER A 104 -18.69 8.06 -10.92
C SER A 104 -19.41 8.08 -9.57
N THR A 105 -20.67 7.65 -9.55
CA THR A 105 -21.48 7.57 -8.32
C THR A 105 -20.95 6.51 -7.35
N LYS A 106 -20.56 5.34 -7.86
CA LYS A 106 -19.94 4.27 -7.04
C LYS A 106 -18.56 4.69 -6.53
N GLY A 107 -17.73 5.34 -7.38
CA GLY A 107 -16.45 5.89 -6.95
C GLY A 107 -16.64 6.93 -5.83
N LYS A 108 -17.67 7.79 -5.92
CA LYS A 108 -18.00 8.74 -4.86
C LYS A 108 -18.38 8.04 -3.54
N ALA A 109 -19.18 6.97 -3.61
CA ALA A 109 -19.56 6.22 -2.40
C ALA A 109 -18.35 5.60 -1.69
N ILE A 110 -17.42 5.01 -2.45
CA ILE A 110 -16.15 4.47 -1.90
C ILE A 110 -15.32 5.62 -1.31
N ALA A 111 -15.16 6.70 -2.06
CA ALA A 111 -14.35 7.84 -1.63
C ALA A 111 -14.84 8.47 -0.33
N GLU A 112 -16.16 8.64 -0.15
CA GLU A 112 -16.72 9.19 1.09
C GLU A 112 -16.56 8.21 2.27
N ALA A 113 -16.66 6.90 2.03
CA ALA A 113 -16.42 5.89 3.06
C ALA A 113 -14.95 5.92 3.54
N ILE A 114 -13.98 5.97 2.61
CA ILE A 114 -12.56 6.09 2.94
C ILE A 114 -12.26 7.43 3.63
N ARG A 115 -12.79 8.54 3.10
CA ARG A 115 -12.61 9.88 3.69
C ARG A 115 -13.02 9.92 5.15
N LYS A 116 -14.20 9.37 5.49
CA LYS A 116 -14.70 9.34 6.86
C LYS A 116 -13.67 8.72 7.82
N GLU A 117 -13.12 7.59 7.47
CA GLU A 117 -12.12 6.89 8.29
C GLU A 117 -10.78 7.62 8.32
N SER A 118 -10.32 8.11 7.16
CA SER A 118 -9.04 8.82 7.02
C SER A 118 -9.01 10.11 7.85
N ILE A 119 -10.06 10.92 7.78
CA ILE A 119 -10.11 12.17 8.55
C ILE A 119 -10.18 11.89 10.05
N SER A 120 -10.87 10.84 10.46
CA SER A 120 -10.93 10.43 11.87
C SER A 120 -9.58 9.96 12.42
N LEU A 121 -8.77 9.25 11.60
CA LEU A 121 -7.56 8.55 12.09
C LEU A 121 -6.26 9.31 11.86
N LEU A 122 -6.16 10.13 10.80
CA LEU A 122 -4.87 10.67 10.34
C LEU A 122 -4.54 12.06 10.89
N GLY A 123 -5.54 12.81 11.36
CA GLY A 123 -5.33 14.17 11.86
C GLY A 123 -4.72 15.10 10.80
N LEU A 124 -5.07 14.89 9.53
CA LEU A 124 -4.72 15.77 8.42
C LEU A 124 -5.88 16.70 8.08
N LYS A 125 -5.58 17.82 7.44
CA LYS A 125 -6.59 18.72 6.90
C LYS A 125 -7.41 17.98 5.85
N ASP A 126 -8.73 18.01 6.00
CA ASP A 126 -9.66 17.45 5.02
C ASP A 126 -9.78 18.37 3.80
N ARG A 127 -9.37 17.87 2.63
CA ARG A 127 -9.52 18.56 1.35
C ARG A 127 -10.65 17.99 0.50
N GLY A 128 -11.29 16.93 0.99
CA GLY A 128 -12.50 16.33 0.43
C GLY A 128 -12.30 15.38 -0.74
N VAL A 129 -13.43 14.98 -1.30
CA VAL A 129 -13.51 14.19 -2.53
C VAL A 129 -13.47 15.14 -3.73
N LYS A 130 -12.57 14.87 -4.66
CA LYS A 130 -12.36 15.66 -5.87
C LYS A 130 -12.64 14.85 -7.12
N THR A 131 -12.95 15.54 -8.19
CA THR A 131 -13.10 14.94 -9.52
C THR A 131 -11.97 15.41 -10.41
N ASP A 132 -11.30 14.45 -11.06
CA ASP A 132 -10.29 14.73 -12.06
C ASP A 132 -10.31 13.66 -13.15
N SER A 133 -9.71 13.96 -14.29
CA SER A 133 -9.54 13.03 -15.40
C SER A 133 -8.23 12.22 -15.27
N LEU A 134 -7.96 11.71 -14.06
CA LEU A 134 -6.79 10.87 -13.83
C LEU A 134 -6.92 9.56 -14.61
N TYR A 135 -5.81 9.16 -15.25
CA TYR A 135 -5.83 8.03 -16.18
C TYR A 135 -6.37 6.76 -15.53
N VAL A 136 -5.88 6.39 -14.34
CA VAL A 136 -6.25 5.13 -13.69
C VAL A 136 -7.71 5.09 -13.21
N THR A 137 -8.28 6.23 -12.80
CA THR A 137 -9.69 6.28 -12.40
C THR A 137 -10.66 6.31 -13.58
N GLY A 138 -10.18 6.78 -14.75
CA GLY A 138 -10.99 6.89 -15.97
C GLY A 138 -10.91 5.69 -16.91
N ASN A 139 -9.87 4.85 -16.80
CA ASN A 139 -9.62 3.72 -17.70
C ASN A 139 -9.72 2.35 -17.02
N THR A 140 -10.26 2.30 -15.81
CA THR A 140 -10.61 1.06 -15.10
C THR A 140 -12.12 0.80 -15.22
N ASN A 141 -12.51 -0.47 -15.38
CA ASN A 141 -13.91 -0.89 -15.61
C ASN A 141 -14.75 -0.95 -14.33
N MET A 142 -14.09 -1.01 -13.16
CA MET A 142 -14.71 -1.05 -11.85
C MET A 142 -14.71 0.34 -11.21
N PRO A 143 -15.50 0.56 -10.15
CA PRO A 143 -15.39 1.76 -9.31
C PRO A 143 -13.96 1.99 -8.84
N ALA A 144 -13.42 3.19 -9.08
CA ALA A 144 -12.02 3.50 -8.87
C ALA A 144 -11.84 4.79 -8.07
N VAL A 145 -10.84 4.80 -7.20
CA VAL A 145 -10.39 5.95 -6.43
C VAL A 145 -8.87 6.07 -6.44
N LEU A 146 -8.36 7.31 -6.32
CA LEU A 146 -6.95 7.60 -6.06
C LEU A 146 -6.85 8.45 -4.80
N ILE A 147 -6.08 7.98 -3.83
CA ILE A 147 -5.96 8.59 -2.51
C ILE A 147 -4.61 9.29 -2.38
N GLU A 148 -4.65 10.54 -1.91
CA GLU A 148 -3.48 11.37 -1.59
C GLU A 148 -3.41 11.58 -0.07
N HIS A 149 -2.50 10.85 0.60
CA HIS A 149 -2.42 10.76 2.05
C HIS A 149 -1.65 11.89 2.74
N GLY A 150 -1.49 13.02 2.07
CA GLY A 150 -0.71 14.16 2.53
C GLY A 150 0.36 14.56 1.53
N PHE A 151 1.02 15.68 1.80
CA PHE A 151 1.96 16.30 0.86
C PHE A 151 3.41 16.04 1.28
N TYR A 152 4.19 15.33 0.46
CA TYR A 152 5.62 15.17 0.73
C TYR A 152 6.43 16.46 0.53
N THR A 153 5.82 17.51 -0.01
CA THR A 153 6.37 18.87 -0.10
C THR A 153 6.03 19.76 1.10
N HIS A 154 5.26 19.26 2.08
CA HIS A 154 5.00 19.93 3.35
C HIS A 154 5.84 19.28 4.47
N LYS A 155 6.69 20.06 5.16
CA LYS A 155 7.68 19.52 6.10
C LYS A 155 7.09 18.58 7.16
N GLU A 156 6.00 19.02 7.81
CA GLU A 156 5.37 18.24 8.88
C GLU A 156 4.69 16.97 8.33
N GLU A 157 4.02 17.07 7.17
CA GLU A 157 3.38 15.91 6.56
C GLU A 157 4.41 14.94 5.99
N CYS A 158 5.51 15.43 5.42
CA CYS A 158 6.63 14.59 5.00
C CYS A 158 7.21 13.79 6.18
N ALA A 159 7.32 14.39 7.36
CA ALA A 159 7.74 13.68 8.57
C ALA A 159 6.74 12.57 8.95
N LYS A 160 5.42 12.85 8.90
CA LYS A 160 4.37 11.83 9.11
C LYS A 160 4.44 10.72 8.08
N LEU A 161 4.58 11.04 6.79
CA LEU A 161 4.67 10.08 5.68
C LEU A 161 5.88 9.14 5.79
N LYS A 162 6.93 9.51 6.53
CA LYS A 162 8.08 8.66 6.85
C LYS A 162 7.84 7.74 8.05
N ASP A 163 6.92 8.10 8.94
CA ASP A 163 6.63 7.36 10.15
C ASP A 163 5.81 6.09 9.85
N SER A 164 6.31 4.95 10.32
CA SER A 164 5.65 3.65 10.06
C SER A 164 4.30 3.52 10.74
N ALA A 165 4.11 4.12 11.92
CA ALA A 165 2.82 4.09 12.63
C ALA A 165 1.78 4.96 11.89
N PHE A 166 2.20 6.06 11.29
CA PHE A 166 1.32 6.86 10.44
C PHE A 166 0.94 6.12 9.15
N ARG A 167 1.91 5.47 8.48
CA ARG A 167 1.65 4.63 7.29
C ARG A 167 0.67 3.50 7.60
N GLU A 168 0.80 2.89 8.77
CA GLU A 168 -0.14 1.87 9.23
C GLU A 168 -1.55 2.44 9.42
N LYS A 169 -1.69 3.62 10.03
CA LYS A 169 -2.98 4.31 10.15
C LYS A 169 -3.61 4.62 8.79
N CYS A 170 -2.81 5.00 7.77
CA CYS A 170 -3.31 5.18 6.41
C CYS A 170 -3.92 3.88 5.88
N ALA A 171 -3.20 2.78 5.97
CA ALA A 171 -3.69 1.48 5.50
C ALA A 171 -4.95 1.00 6.24
N ILE A 172 -5.03 1.22 7.55
CA ILE A 172 -6.22 0.91 8.36
C ILE A 172 -7.41 1.77 7.94
N ALA A 173 -7.20 3.06 7.72
CA ALA A 173 -8.26 3.99 7.29
C ALA A 173 -8.82 3.58 5.92
N ASP A 174 -7.94 3.30 4.96
CA ASP A 174 -8.32 2.84 3.63
C ASP A 174 -9.08 1.51 3.71
N ALA A 175 -8.58 0.55 4.48
CA ALA A 175 -9.22 -0.75 4.65
C ALA A 175 -10.61 -0.62 5.28
N LYS A 176 -10.74 0.15 6.38
CA LYS A 176 -12.04 0.39 7.02
C LYS A 176 -13.05 1.01 6.07
N GLY A 177 -12.64 2.01 5.30
CA GLY A 177 -13.51 2.66 4.31
C GLY A 177 -13.92 1.71 3.20
N ILE A 178 -13.00 0.94 2.64
CA ILE A 178 -13.29 -0.06 1.60
C ILE A 178 -14.22 -1.15 2.14
N LEU A 179 -13.94 -1.70 3.32
CA LEU A 179 -14.79 -2.71 3.95
C LEU A 179 -16.20 -2.19 4.23
N ALA A 180 -16.32 -0.96 4.73
CA ALA A 180 -17.63 -0.33 4.95
C ALA A 180 -18.42 -0.20 3.65
N TYR A 181 -17.77 0.19 2.54
CA TYR A 181 -18.40 0.22 1.22
C TYR A 181 -18.82 -1.17 0.74
N LEU A 182 -18.03 -2.19 1.03
CA LEU A 182 -18.33 -3.59 0.67
C LEU A 182 -19.34 -4.27 1.61
N GLY A 183 -19.81 -3.58 2.67
CA GLY A 183 -20.74 -4.12 3.65
C GLY A 183 -20.11 -5.15 4.59
N ILE A 184 -18.79 -5.10 4.78
CA ILE A 184 -18.02 -6.00 5.65
C ILE A 184 -17.65 -5.25 6.93
N ALA A 185 -17.99 -5.83 8.09
CA ALA A 185 -17.63 -5.24 9.39
C ALA A 185 -16.12 -5.29 9.63
N TRP A 186 -15.57 -4.21 10.19
CA TRP A 186 -14.18 -4.22 10.67
C TRP A 186 -14.07 -5.13 11.91
N LEU A 187 -13.09 -5.99 11.90
CA LEU A 187 -12.71 -6.81 13.06
C LEU A 187 -11.45 -6.18 13.66
N ASP A 188 -11.56 -5.71 14.90
CA ASP A 188 -10.37 -5.29 15.62
C ASP A 188 -9.39 -6.47 15.71
N GLU A 189 -8.10 -6.18 15.57
CA GLU A 189 -7.11 -7.17 15.94
C GLU A 189 -7.42 -7.50 17.40
N LYS A 190 -7.90 -8.71 17.67
CA LYS A 190 -7.83 -9.24 19.02
C LYS A 190 -6.39 -8.96 19.41
N ALA A 191 -6.18 -8.27 20.54
CA ALA A 191 -4.89 -8.31 21.17
C ALA A 191 -4.57 -9.81 21.26
N GLU A 192 -3.88 -10.32 20.26
CA GLU A 192 -3.24 -11.60 20.39
C GLU A 192 -2.40 -11.36 21.62
N SER A 193 -2.84 -11.95 22.72
CA SER A 193 -1.95 -12.19 23.83
C SER A 193 -0.71 -12.71 23.13
N VAL A 194 0.38 -11.91 23.19
CA VAL A 194 1.63 -12.19 22.50
C VAL A 194 2.15 -13.50 23.07
N ASN A 195 1.58 -14.60 22.65
CA ASN A 195 2.28 -15.81 22.39
C ASN A 195 2.99 -15.56 21.04
N ALA A 196 3.95 -14.64 21.06
CA ALA A 196 5.08 -14.76 20.18
C ALA A 196 5.45 -16.25 20.28
N PRO A 197 5.51 -17.00 19.16
CA PRO A 197 5.94 -18.39 19.24
C PRO A 197 7.18 -18.36 20.11
N ALA A 198 7.13 -19.06 21.26
CA ALA A 198 8.20 -19.06 22.22
C ALA A 198 9.46 -19.29 21.41
N LYS A 199 10.47 -18.37 21.55
CA LYS A 199 11.75 -18.58 20.86
C LYS A 199 12.04 -20.06 20.99
N PRO A 200 12.28 -20.79 19.89
CA PRO A 200 12.58 -22.21 20.00
C PRO A 200 13.62 -22.38 21.12
N SER A 201 13.42 -23.31 22.02
CA SER A 201 14.42 -23.60 23.05
C SER A 201 15.77 -23.75 22.34
N GLU A 202 16.87 -23.40 23.00
CA GLU A 202 18.21 -23.49 22.39
C GLU A 202 18.45 -24.86 21.75
N ASP A 203 17.90 -25.93 22.37
CA ASP A 203 17.95 -27.28 21.83
C ASP A 203 17.18 -27.41 20.50
N LYS A 204 16.00 -26.81 20.39
CA LYS A 204 15.20 -26.85 19.15
C LYS A 204 15.78 -25.98 18.06
N TYR A 205 16.45 -24.89 18.42
CA TYR A 205 17.21 -24.05 17.49
C TYR A 205 18.46 -24.78 16.96
N ALA A 206 19.17 -25.52 17.83
CA ALA A 206 20.32 -26.33 17.46
C ALA A 206 19.91 -27.49 16.53
N GLU A 207 18.76 -28.15 16.80
CA GLU A 207 18.20 -29.21 15.95
C GLU A 207 17.81 -28.70 14.56
N LEU A 208 17.13 -27.52 14.48
CA LEU A 208 16.76 -26.88 13.22
C LEU A 208 17.99 -26.46 12.43
N LYS A 209 19.02 -25.91 13.09
CA LYS A 209 20.29 -25.51 12.48
C LYS A 209 21.00 -26.73 11.90
N SER A 210 21.10 -27.82 12.67
CA SER A 210 21.70 -29.09 12.21
C SER A 210 20.95 -29.69 11.03
N GLY A 211 19.61 -29.68 11.05
CA GLY A 211 18.76 -30.12 9.94
C GLY A 211 18.99 -29.31 8.66
N PHE A 212 19.06 -27.98 8.81
CA PHE A 212 19.34 -27.06 7.70
C PHE A 212 20.73 -27.27 7.10
N GLU A 213 21.78 -27.44 7.93
CA GLU A 213 23.14 -27.75 7.50
C GLU A 213 23.21 -29.08 6.73
N THR A 214 22.48 -30.09 7.20
CA THR A 214 22.39 -31.39 6.55
C THR A 214 21.73 -31.29 5.18
N MET A 215 20.64 -30.53 5.09
CA MET A 215 19.94 -30.27 3.84
C MET A 215 20.83 -29.51 2.85
N CYS A 216 21.56 -28.48 3.31
CA CYS A 216 22.49 -27.72 2.47
C CYS A 216 23.61 -28.62 1.92
N LYS A 217 24.18 -29.50 2.74
CA LYS A 217 25.21 -30.47 2.30
C LYS A 217 24.65 -31.44 1.25
N ALA A 218 23.44 -31.93 1.42
CA ALA A 218 22.76 -32.79 0.45
C ALA A 218 22.53 -32.07 -0.90
N MET A 219 22.09 -30.79 -0.86
CA MET A 219 21.87 -29.99 -2.06
C MET A 219 23.17 -29.70 -2.83
N VAL A 220 24.27 -29.50 -2.12
CA VAL A 220 25.60 -29.33 -2.73
C VAL A 220 26.05 -30.65 -3.36
N SER A 221 25.88 -31.81 -2.69
CA SER A 221 26.26 -33.13 -3.20
C SER A 221 25.45 -33.55 -4.43
N LEU A 222 24.21 -33.08 -4.54
CA LEU A 222 23.32 -33.28 -5.71
C LEU A 222 23.57 -32.29 -6.84
N GLY A 223 24.51 -31.36 -6.69
CA GLY A 223 24.86 -30.38 -7.72
C GLY A 223 23.78 -29.27 -7.91
N ILE A 224 22.80 -29.17 -6.99
CA ILE A 224 21.72 -28.19 -7.07
C ILE A 224 22.22 -26.79 -6.74
N TYR A 225 23.25 -26.66 -5.86
CA TYR A 225 23.92 -25.41 -5.52
C TYR A 225 25.43 -25.53 -5.47
N LYS A 226 26.13 -24.51 -5.98
CA LYS A 226 27.61 -24.38 -5.81
C LYS A 226 27.85 -23.36 -4.68
N ASN A 227 28.38 -23.83 -3.55
CA ASN A 227 28.82 -23.00 -2.41
C ASN A 227 27.70 -22.30 -1.61
N ILE A 228 27.04 -22.98 -0.67
CA ILE A 228 26.31 -22.35 0.42
C ILE A 228 27.27 -22.22 1.62
N LYS A 229 27.61 -20.98 2.02
CA LYS A 229 28.20 -20.73 3.35
C LYS A 229 27.04 -20.54 4.33
N VAL A 230 26.97 -21.38 5.35
CA VAL A 230 26.10 -21.20 6.51
C VAL A 230 26.96 -20.50 7.56
N GLU A 231 26.71 -19.21 7.77
CA GLU A 231 27.27 -18.46 8.89
C GLU A 231 26.36 -18.54 10.11
#